data_a56ec5698864a0930c6d0162d4e66b47
#
_entry.id   a56ec5698864a0930c6d0162d4e66b47
#
_cell.length_a   1.000
_cell.length_b   1.000
_cell.length_c   1.000
_cell.angle_alpha   90.00
_cell.angle_beta   90.00
_cell.angle_gamma   90.00
#
_symmetry.space_group_name_H-M   'P 1'
#
loop_
_entity.id
_entity.type
_entity.pdbx_description
1 polymer ?
#
loop_
_entity_poly.entity_id
_entity_poly.type
_entity_poly.pdbx_seq_one_letter_code
_entity_poly.pdbx_strand_id
1 'polypeptide(L)'
;IKVNSGQSLKFSYVGYQEQTVKVDGRSVINVKLSEGELLDEVVVIGYGTVKKSHLTGAVASVSGKELQANVARSASAALQGRVAGVTVSAANGQPGEGLNINVRGISSLSATSPLYVIDGVYGDINMVDPADIQSIEVLKDASAAAIYGSRAANGVVLVTTKGGRLETPARVTVDAYTGVQMVAKYIDVMDGNQLRDLAKATGYSSAEGLLNWNGGAGTDWQKELYNSAMVSKVSLNVSGGNKTSTYNLSGSYLNQDGIVNTTGYEAWNIRAKNTFSFFNNHLRMGTTLMMKFYKKKYEDVSYTSALTAVPMWNVYGEDGTWGVAPEWTRGDNPVGWTEAYDYQRHGIDILLNGYAEVDLFLKG
;
A
#
# COMPACT_ATOMS: atom_id res chain seq x y z
N ILE A 1 13.94 21.31 -39.55
CA ILE A 1 13.91 22.24 -38.39
C ILE A 1 14.77 23.44 -38.78
N LYS A 2 14.23 24.67 -38.69
CA LYS A 2 15.05 25.88 -38.85
C LYS A 2 15.62 26.28 -37.51
N VAL A 3 16.95 26.28 -37.37
CA VAL A 3 17.66 26.56 -36.12
C VAL A 3 18.77 27.55 -36.41
N ASN A 4 18.99 28.51 -35.51
CA ASN A 4 20.03 29.49 -35.65
C ASN A 4 21.38 28.94 -35.18
N SER A 5 22.49 29.43 -35.77
CA SER A 5 23.83 29.10 -35.32
C SER A 5 24.02 29.46 -33.84
N GLY A 6 24.60 28.52 -33.05
CA GLY A 6 24.78 28.68 -31.61
C GLY A 6 23.73 28.06 -30.74
N GLN A 7 22.57 27.63 -31.29
CA GLN A 7 21.57 26.85 -30.57
C GLN A 7 21.98 25.37 -30.46
N SER A 8 21.36 24.66 -29.52
CA SER A 8 21.59 23.23 -29.35
C SER A 8 20.33 22.45 -29.73
N LEU A 9 20.50 21.38 -30.50
CA LEU A 9 19.47 20.41 -30.82
C LEU A 9 19.59 19.23 -29.89
N LYS A 10 18.49 18.84 -29.28
CA LYS A 10 18.36 17.70 -28.40
C LYS A 10 17.67 16.57 -29.16
N PHE A 11 18.35 15.46 -29.31
CA PHE A 11 17.86 14.25 -29.97
C PHE A 11 17.53 13.23 -28.91
N SER A 12 16.30 12.74 -28.88
CA SER A 12 15.85 11.66 -28.01
C SER A 12 15.01 10.66 -28.79
N TYR A 13 15.27 9.39 -28.60
CA TYR A 13 14.51 8.30 -29.14
C TYR A 13 14.38 7.21 -28.10
N VAL A 14 13.24 6.52 -28.08
CA VAL A 14 12.98 5.46 -27.09
C VAL A 14 14.00 4.35 -27.24
N GLY A 15 14.71 4.03 -26.15
CA GLY A 15 15.78 3.01 -26.14
C GLY A 15 17.18 3.53 -26.50
N TYR A 16 17.36 4.83 -26.74
CA TYR A 16 18.64 5.44 -27.04
C TYR A 16 19.01 6.53 -26.04
N GLN A 17 20.32 6.74 -25.83
CA GLN A 17 20.83 7.85 -25.01
C GLN A 17 20.52 9.17 -25.69
N GLU A 18 20.01 10.09 -24.88
CA GLU A 18 19.73 11.44 -25.31
C GLU A 18 21.05 12.15 -25.67
N GLN A 19 21.14 12.74 -26.87
CA GLN A 19 22.31 13.47 -27.30
C GLN A 19 21.96 14.91 -27.63
N THR A 20 22.76 15.84 -27.10
CA THR A 20 22.64 17.27 -27.40
C THR A 20 23.81 17.69 -28.28
N VAL A 21 23.50 18.23 -29.44
CA VAL A 21 24.49 18.69 -30.43
C VAL A 21 24.31 20.19 -30.66
N LYS A 22 25.42 20.93 -30.58
CA LYS A 22 25.44 22.36 -30.89
C LYS A 22 25.42 22.60 -32.40
N VAL A 23 24.62 23.55 -32.82
CA VAL A 23 24.52 23.92 -34.25
C VAL A 23 25.59 24.99 -34.58
N ASP A 24 26.63 24.57 -35.31
CA ASP A 24 27.80 25.41 -35.65
C ASP A 24 27.72 25.91 -37.08
N GLY A 25 26.55 26.26 -37.60
CA GLY A 25 26.38 26.72 -38.97
C GLY A 25 26.44 25.63 -40.05
N ARG A 26 26.49 24.37 -39.66
CA ARG A 26 26.42 23.21 -40.57
C ARG A 26 24.99 23.03 -41.12
N SER A 27 24.89 22.81 -42.42
CA SER A 27 23.61 22.55 -43.08
C SER A 27 23.07 21.12 -42.85
N VAL A 28 23.93 20.17 -42.49
CA VAL A 28 23.61 18.79 -42.19
C VAL A 28 24.30 18.37 -40.91
N ILE A 29 23.54 17.86 -39.96
CA ILE A 29 24.04 17.31 -38.68
C ILE A 29 23.63 15.86 -38.62
N ASN A 30 24.60 14.96 -38.79
CA ASN A 30 24.41 13.53 -38.63
C ASN A 30 24.63 13.18 -37.14
N VAL A 31 23.60 12.64 -36.52
CA VAL A 31 23.65 12.20 -35.12
C VAL A 31 23.47 10.68 -35.10
N LYS A 32 24.47 10.01 -34.52
CA LYS A 32 24.38 8.58 -34.24
C LYS A 32 24.02 8.45 -32.76
N LEU A 33 22.76 8.13 -32.49
CA LEU A 33 22.34 7.82 -31.14
C LEU A 33 22.98 6.48 -30.75
N SER A 34 23.69 6.44 -29.62
CA SER A 34 24.09 5.18 -28.99
C SER A 34 22.85 4.56 -28.36
N GLU A 35 22.72 3.25 -28.44
CA GLU A 35 21.73 2.54 -27.65
C GLU A 35 21.86 3.02 -26.20
N GLY A 36 20.77 3.56 -25.65
CA GLY A 36 20.72 3.83 -24.22
C GLY A 36 21.02 2.49 -23.57
N GLU A 37 21.93 2.44 -22.62
CA GLU A 37 21.84 1.38 -21.64
C GLU A 37 20.41 1.47 -21.13
N LEU A 38 19.53 0.59 -21.63
CA LEU A 38 18.38 0.16 -20.88
C LEU A 38 19.01 -0.18 -19.55
N LEU A 39 18.77 0.64 -18.53
CA LEU A 39 19.13 0.28 -17.17
C LEU A 39 18.44 -1.07 -17.02
N ASP A 40 19.22 -2.13 -17.23
CA ASP A 40 18.77 -3.51 -17.05
C ASP A 40 18.23 -3.49 -15.63
N GLU A 41 16.90 -3.48 -15.50
CA GLU A 41 16.26 -3.50 -14.19
C GLU A 41 16.76 -4.76 -13.51
N VAL A 42 17.65 -4.54 -12.56
CA VAL A 42 18.26 -5.63 -11.80
C VAL A 42 17.32 -5.94 -10.67
N VAL A 43 16.85 -7.16 -10.61
CA VAL A 43 15.98 -7.66 -9.55
C VAL A 43 16.86 -8.42 -8.56
N VAL A 44 16.73 -8.12 -7.28
CA VAL A 44 17.40 -8.87 -6.22
C VAL A 44 16.62 -10.16 -6.01
N ILE A 45 17.18 -11.30 -6.42
CA ILE A 45 16.56 -12.62 -6.28
C ILE A 45 17.46 -13.49 -5.40
N GLY A 46 16.90 -13.99 -4.29
CA GLY A 46 17.63 -14.85 -3.36
C GLY A 46 18.86 -14.13 -2.81
N TYR A 47 20.03 -14.67 -3.09
CA TYR A 47 21.32 -14.15 -2.60
C TYR A 47 22.10 -13.36 -3.66
N GLY A 48 21.47 -12.95 -4.77
CA GLY A 48 22.14 -12.25 -5.85
C GLY A 48 21.26 -11.31 -6.63
N THR A 49 21.87 -10.50 -7.47
CA THR A 49 21.20 -9.62 -8.42
C THR A 49 21.15 -10.30 -9.77
N VAL A 50 19.96 -10.48 -10.35
CA VAL A 50 19.75 -11.07 -11.67
C VAL A 50 19.11 -10.03 -12.58
N LYS A 51 19.58 -9.94 -13.82
CA LYS A 51 18.93 -9.11 -14.82
C LYS A 51 17.52 -9.64 -15.06
N LYS A 52 16.53 -8.75 -15.09
CA LYS A 52 15.13 -9.09 -15.34
C LYS A 52 14.94 -9.91 -16.63
N SER A 53 15.76 -9.66 -17.64
CA SER A 53 15.80 -10.42 -18.90
C SER A 53 16.20 -11.88 -18.71
N HIS A 54 16.84 -12.26 -17.63
CA HIS A 54 17.25 -13.63 -17.32
C HIS A 54 16.21 -14.43 -16.53
N LEU A 55 15.10 -13.79 -16.14
CA LEU A 55 13.99 -14.45 -15.46
C LEU A 55 13.11 -15.15 -16.50
N THR A 56 13.31 -16.43 -16.70
CA THR A 56 12.60 -17.26 -17.69
C THR A 56 11.17 -17.67 -17.29
N GLY A 57 10.73 -17.30 -16.08
CA GLY A 57 9.40 -17.62 -15.56
C GLY A 57 8.34 -16.53 -15.82
N ALA A 58 7.06 -16.82 -15.54
CA ALA A 58 5.97 -15.84 -15.59
C ALA A 58 6.10 -14.81 -14.45
N VAL A 59 6.94 -13.80 -14.68
CA VAL A 59 7.16 -12.68 -13.77
C VAL A 59 6.31 -11.51 -14.22
N ALA A 60 5.45 -11.01 -13.33
CA ALA A 60 4.77 -9.74 -13.55
C ALA A 60 5.47 -8.66 -12.73
N SER A 61 5.78 -7.55 -13.37
CA SER A 61 6.47 -6.42 -12.76
C SER A 61 5.61 -5.18 -12.82
N VAL A 62 5.63 -4.40 -11.74
CA VAL A 62 5.02 -3.07 -11.64
C VAL A 62 6.09 -2.08 -11.23
N SER A 63 6.27 -1.04 -12.02
CA SER A 63 7.26 0.01 -11.73
C SER A 63 6.79 0.96 -10.64
N GLY A 64 7.74 1.58 -9.92
CA GLY A 64 7.44 2.59 -8.91
C GLY A 64 6.65 3.80 -9.46
N LYS A 65 6.86 4.15 -10.74
CA LYS A 65 6.09 5.22 -11.39
C LYS A 65 4.61 4.86 -11.53
N GLU A 66 4.32 3.62 -11.92
CA GLU A 66 2.94 3.11 -12.01
C GLU A 66 2.30 3.02 -10.63
N LEU A 67 3.05 2.63 -9.62
CA LEU A 67 2.57 2.57 -8.23
C LEU A 67 2.20 3.96 -7.68
N GLN A 68 2.98 4.99 -8.04
CA GLN A 68 2.76 6.38 -7.61
C GLN A 68 1.66 7.11 -8.39
N ALA A 69 1.27 6.63 -9.57
CA ALA A 69 0.20 7.23 -10.38
C ALA A 69 -1.16 7.23 -9.66
N ASN A 70 -1.36 6.36 -8.67
CA ASN A 70 -2.51 6.36 -7.79
C ASN A 70 -2.05 6.58 -6.36
N VAL A 71 -2.83 7.33 -5.60
CA VAL A 71 -2.62 7.55 -4.17
C VAL A 71 -2.86 6.24 -3.42
N ALA A 72 -1.82 5.39 -3.38
CA ALA A 72 -1.90 4.12 -2.66
C ALA A 72 -1.55 4.33 -1.19
N ARG A 73 -2.43 3.87 -0.29
CA ARG A 73 -2.23 3.97 1.16
C ARG A 73 -1.18 2.99 1.69
N SER A 74 -1.00 1.86 1.01
CA SER A 74 -0.02 0.82 1.35
C SER A 74 0.59 0.21 0.09
N ALA A 75 1.74 -0.46 0.23
CA ALA A 75 2.38 -1.17 -0.86
C ALA A 75 1.51 -2.31 -1.42
N SER A 76 0.74 -2.97 -0.57
CA SER A 76 -0.24 -3.99 -0.98
C SER A 76 -1.37 -3.38 -1.81
N ALA A 77 -1.90 -2.21 -1.43
CA ALA A 77 -2.93 -1.50 -2.20
C ALA A 77 -2.43 -1.06 -3.59
N ALA A 78 -1.16 -0.74 -3.69
CA ALA A 78 -0.56 -0.33 -4.95
C ALA A 78 -0.55 -1.43 -6.02
N LEU A 79 -0.67 -2.71 -5.64
CA LEU A 79 -0.74 -3.87 -6.56
C LEU A 79 -2.16 -4.14 -7.10
N GLN A 80 -3.19 -3.58 -6.48
CA GLN A 80 -4.58 -3.89 -6.81
C GLN A 80 -4.91 -3.55 -8.27
N GLY A 81 -5.38 -4.56 -9.03
CA GLY A 81 -5.77 -4.41 -10.44
C GLY A 81 -4.62 -4.23 -11.44
N ARG A 82 -3.34 -4.31 -11.00
CA ARG A 82 -2.17 -4.06 -11.85
C ARG A 82 -1.43 -5.31 -12.28
N VAL A 83 -1.61 -6.40 -11.57
CA VAL A 83 -0.88 -7.65 -11.81
C VAL A 83 -1.86 -8.75 -12.17
N ALA A 84 -1.82 -9.22 -13.42
CA ALA A 84 -2.67 -10.34 -13.85
C ALA A 84 -2.41 -11.59 -12.99
N GLY A 85 -3.47 -12.27 -12.54
CA GLY A 85 -3.38 -13.44 -11.67
C GLY A 85 -3.00 -13.14 -10.21
N VAL A 86 -3.05 -11.87 -9.82
CA VAL A 86 -2.94 -11.43 -8.42
C VAL A 86 -4.24 -10.78 -7.99
N THR A 87 -4.84 -11.31 -6.96
CA THR A 87 -6.04 -10.74 -6.33
C THR A 87 -5.63 -10.02 -5.06
N VAL A 88 -6.04 -8.78 -4.93
CA VAL A 88 -5.80 -7.96 -3.73
C VAL A 88 -7.15 -7.59 -3.15
N SER A 89 -7.42 -8.01 -1.93
CA SER A 89 -8.69 -7.79 -1.25
C SER A 89 -8.46 -7.24 0.17
N ALA A 90 -9.34 -6.36 0.60
CA ALA A 90 -9.37 -5.92 1.99
C ALA A 90 -10.06 -6.99 2.85
N ALA A 91 -9.49 -7.30 4.01
CA ALA A 91 -10.16 -8.16 5.00
C ALA A 91 -11.30 -7.39 5.67
N ASN A 92 -11.07 -6.11 5.94
CA ASN A 92 -12.02 -5.17 6.50
C ASN A 92 -11.68 -3.75 6.02
N GLY A 93 -12.45 -2.75 6.42
CA GLY A 93 -12.23 -1.35 6.07
C GLY A 93 -11.44 -0.54 7.11
N GLN A 94 -10.88 -1.17 8.11
CA GLN A 94 -10.21 -0.48 9.21
C GLN A 94 -8.94 0.25 8.76
N PRO A 95 -8.67 1.45 9.27
CA PRO A 95 -7.46 2.18 9.01
C PRO A 95 -6.20 1.36 9.38
N GLY A 96 -5.17 1.44 8.54
CA GLY A 96 -3.90 0.76 8.78
C GLY A 96 -3.93 -0.76 8.61
N GLU A 97 -5.06 -1.37 8.20
CA GLU A 97 -5.07 -2.78 7.82
C GLU A 97 -4.38 -3.00 6.47
N GLY A 98 -3.56 -4.05 6.42
CA GLY A 98 -2.98 -4.55 5.18
C GLY A 98 -4.04 -5.19 4.30
N LEU A 99 -3.75 -5.26 3.00
CA LEU A 99 -4.59 -6.00 2.07
C LEU A 99 -4.08 -7.43 1.92
N ASN A 100 -5.00 -8.37 1.79
CA ASN A 100 -4.69 -9.76 1.47
C ASN A 100 -4.31 -9.87 0.00
N ILE A 101 -3.11 -10.36 -0.27
CA ILE A 101 -2.62 -10.62 -1.62
C ILE A 101 -2.66 -12.13 -1.85
N ASN A 102 -3.34 -12.56 -2.91
CA ASN A 102 -3.36 -13.95 -3.34
C ASN A 102 -2.80 -14.05 -4.76
N VAL A 103 -1.86 -14.95 -4.97
CA VAL A 103 -1.25 -15.21 -6.28
C VAL A 103 -1.81 -16.52 -6.83
N ARG A 104 -2.46 -16.47 -8.02
CA ARG A 104 -3.10 -17.63 -8.69
C ARG A 104 -4.20 -18.32 -7.87
N GLY A 105 -4.88 -17.56 -6.99
CA GLY A 105 -5.99 -18.08 -6.19
C GLY A 105 -5.54 -18.66 -4.84
N ILE A 106 -6.48 -19.31 -4.16
CA ILE A 106 -6.29 -19.88 -2.83
C ILE A 106 -5.82 -21.32 -2.99
N SER A 107 -4.56 -21.59 -2.63
CA SER A 107 -3.95 -22.93 -2.74
C SER A 107 -4.12 -23.79 -1.47
N SER A 108 -4.48 -23.19 -0.35
CA SER A 108 -4.61 -23.84 0.95
C SER A 108 -5.66 -23.14 1.82
N LEU A 109 -6.36 -23.88 2.66
CA LEU A 109 -7.30 -23.33 3.64
C LEU A 109 -6.61 -22.61 4.80
N SER A 110 -5.35 -22.86 5.05
CA SER A 110 -4.63 -22.39 6.25
C SER A 110 -3.56 -21.33 5.98
N ALA A 111 -3.06 -21.19 4.73
CA ALA A 111 -2.04 -20.19 4.40
C ALA A 111 -2.22 -19.74 2.94
N THR A 112 -2.66 -18.53 2.72
CA THR A 112 -2.98 -17.99 1.38
C THR A 112 -2.04 -16.87 0.97
N SER A 113 -1.31 -16.25 1.92
CA SER A 113 -0.43 -15.12 1.63
C SER A 113 0.83 -15.56 0.91
N PRO A 114 1.30 -14.81 -0.09
CA PRO A 114 2.58 -15.04 -0.73
C PRO A 114 3.73 -14.71 0.22
N LEU A 115 4.93 -15.18 -0.12
CA LEU A 115 6.14 -14.79 0.57
C LEU A 115 6.57 -13.40 0.11
N TYR A 116 6.80 -12.48 1.05
CA TYR A 116 7.33 -11.15 0.75
C TYR A 116 8.84 -11.12 0.98
N VAL A 117 9.56 -10.57 0.00
CA VAL A 117 11.00 -10.38 0.02
C VAL A 117 11.30 -8.93 -0.30
N ILE A 118 11.87 -8.21 0.65
CA ILE A 118 12.15 -6.78 0.56
C ILE A 118 13.66 -6.59 0.51
N ASP A 119 14.18 -6.05 -0.58
CA ASP A 119 15.62 -5.90 -0.83
C ASP A 119 16.44 -7.17 -0.50
N GLY A 120 15.89 -8.35 -0.83
CA GLY A 120 16.52 -9.65 -0.65
C GLY A 120 16.29 -10.35 0.69
N VAL A 121 15.60 -9.73 1.65
CA VAL A 121 15.27 -10.35 2.94
C VAL A 121 13.76 -10.52 3.13
N TYR A 122 13.38 -11.52 3.92
CA TYR A 122 11.99 -11.75 4.27
C TYR A 122 11.45 -10.61 5.15
N GLY A 123 10.28 -10.10 4.84
CA GLY A 123 9.67 -9.00 5.59
C GLY A 123 8.17 -8.89 5.34
N ASP A 124 7.54 -7.93 5.98
CA ASP A 124 6.14 -7.57 5.73
C ASP A 124 6.09 -6.42 4.72
N ILE A 125 5.35 -6.61 3.62
CA ILE A 125 5.16 -5.59 2.59
C ILE A 125 4.59 -4.27 3.16
N ASN A 126 3.83 -4.35 4.25
CA ASN A 126 3.23 -3.20 4.91
C ASN A 126 4.25 -2.34 5.69
N MET A 127 5.50 -2.80 5.85
CA MET A 127 6.60 -1.98 6.37
C MET A 127 7.13 -0.98 5.34
N VAL A 128 6.88 -1.22 4.05
CA VAL A 128 7.44 -0.39 2.98
C VAL A 128 6.46 0.71 2.61
N ASP A 129 6.91 1.96 2.69
CA ASP A 129 6.14 3.07 2.15
C ASP A 129 6.05 2.96 0.62
N PRO A 130 4.85 3.07 0.01
CA PRO A 130 4.70 3.08 -1.45
C PRO A 130 5.61 4.09 -2.17
N ALA A 131 5.89 5.23 -1.55
CA ALA A 131 6.76 6.25 -2.09
C ALA A 131 8.23 5.78 -2.21
N ASP A 132 8.63 4.80 -1.41
CA ASP A 132 9.98 4.23 -1.40
C ASP A 132 10.18 3.06 -2.36
N ILE A 133 9.13 2.58 -3.00
CA ILE A 133 9.21 1.44 -3.90
C ILE A 133 9.77 1.87 -5.26
N GLN A 134 10.78 1.14 -5.74
CA GLN A 134 11.30 1.23 -7.08
C GLN A 134 10.55 0.31 -8.04
N SER A 135 10.34 -0.94 -7.63
CA SER A 135 9.59 -1.95 -8.39
C SER A 135 9.03 -3.04 -7.48
N ILE A 136 7.98 -3.70 -7.94
CA ILE A 136 7.46 -4.92 -7.34
C ILE A 136 7.38 -5.97 -8.44
N GLU A 137 8.02 -7.12 -8.22
CA GLU A 137 7.94 -8.28 -9.08
C GLU A 137 7.18 -9.41 -8.37
N VAL A 138 6.27 -10.06 -9.10
CA VAL A 138 5.51 -11.20 -8.57
C VAL A 138 5.93 -12.46 -9.31
N LEU A 139 6.61 -13.37 -8.59
CA LEU A 139 6.97 -14.69 -9.08
C LEU A 139 5.78 -15.63 -8.89
N LYS A 140 5.12 -15.97 -9.98
CA LYS A 140 3.90 -16.77 -9.95
C LYS A 140 4.19 -18.25 -10.15
N ASP A 141 5.29 -18.58 -10.83
CA ASP A 141 5.64 -19.95 -11.18
C ASP A 141 6.52 -20.61 -10.13
N ALA A 142 6.27 -21.88 -9.88
CA ALA A 142 7.06 -22.66 -8.93
C ALA A 142 8.56 -22.72 -9.30
N SER A 143 8.90 -22.71 -10.58
CA SER A 143 10.29 -22.68 -11.05
C SER A 143 11.02 -21.40 -10.66
N ALA A 144 10.37 -20.24 -10.83
CA ALA A 144 10.92 -18.94 -10.45
C ALA A 144 10.97 -18.77 -8.93
N ALA A 145 10.03 -19.38 -8.20
CA ALA A 145 9.93 -19.32 -6.76
C ALA A 145 10.77 -20.37 -6.02
N ALA A 146 11.31 -21.38 -6.74
CA ALA A 146 12.00 -22.54 -6.17
C ALA A 146 13.19 -22.20 -5.26
N ILE A 147 13.92 -21.11 -5.56
CA ILE A 147 15.04 -20.63 -4.76
C ILE A 147 14.63 -20.21 -3.33
N TYR A 148 13.34 -19.91 -3.11
CA TYR A 148 12.80 -19.53 -1.79
C TYR A 148 12.23 -20.72 -1.02
N GLY A 149 12.30 -21.94 -1.58
CA GLY A 149 11.89 -23.19 -0.94
C GLY A 149 10.37 -23.31 -0.76
N SER A 150 9.97 -24.17 0.18
CA SER A 150 8.54 -24.50 0.43
C SER A 150 7.68 -23.29 0.86
N ARG A 151 8.28 -22.26 1.46
CA ARG A 151 7.58 -21.03 1.85
C ARG A 151 7.04 -20.24 0.67
N ALA A 152 7.56 -20.49 -0.53
CA ALA A 152 7.16 -19.83 -1.77
C ALA A 152 5.99 -20.53 -2.50
N ALA A 153 5.36 -21.54 -1.89
CA ALA A 153 4.26 -22.30 -2.49
C ALA A 153 3.09 -21.44 -2.99
N ASN A 154 2.82 -20.33 -2.28
CA ASN A 154 1.77 -19.36 -2.63
C ASN A 154 2.27 -18.19 -3.50
N GLY A 155 3.44 -18.34 -4.15
CA GLY A 155 4.09 -17.29 -4.90
C GLY A 155 5.02 -16.42 -4.04
N VAL A 156 5.80 -15.56 -4.70
CA VAL A 156 6.73 -14.64 -4.05
C VAL A 156 6.50 -13.24 -4.60
N VAL A 157 6.44 -12.26 -3.73
CA VAL A 157 6.39 -10.84 -4.05
C VAL A 157 7.73 -10.23 -3.67
N LEU A 158 8.51 -9.84 -4.68
CA LEU A 158 9.79 -9.18 -4.53
C LEU A 158 9.56 -7.67 -4.54
N VAL A 159 10.01 -6.99 -3.52
CA VAL A 159 9.93 -5.54 -3.40
C VAL A 159 11.35 -4.98 -3.44
N THR A 160 11.64 -4.22 -4.48
CA THR A 160 12.88 -3.45 -4.59
C THR A 160 12.63 -2.01 -4.18
N THR A 161 13.39 -1.51 -3.22
CA THR A 161 13.25 -0.13 -2.78
C THR A 161 14.20 0.79 -3.51
N LYS A 162 13.84 2.07 -3.60
CA LYS A 162 14.64 3.12 -4.22
C LYS A 162 16.03 3.21 -3.57
N GLY A 163 17.05 3.28 -4.40
CA GLY A 163 18.42 3.53 -3.99
C GLY A 163 18.91 4.91 -4.43
N GLY A 164 20.13 5.27 -4.03
CA GLY A 164 20.88 6.38 -4.61
C GLY A 164 21.48 5.99 -5.97
N ARG A 165 22.01 6.97 -6.67
CA ARG A 165 22.74 6.78 -7.94
C ARG A 165 24.16 7.33 -7.81
N LEU A 166 25.12 6.60 -8.37
CA LEU A 166 26.51 7.06 -8.42
C LEU A 166 26.61 8.37 -9.20
N GLU A 167 27.59 9.20 -8.82
CA GLU A 167 27.92 10.47 -9.47
C GLU A 167 26.71 11.41 -9.66
N THR A 168 25.73 11.31 -8.77
CA THR A 168 24.50 12.12 -8.82
C THR A 168 24.45 13.06 -7.62
N PRO A 169 24.27 14.37 -7.85
CA PRO A 169 24.09 15.34 -6.77
C PRO A 169 22.89 14.97 -5.88
N ALA A 170 22.92 15.45 -4.66
CA ALA A 170 21.81 15.27 -3.73
C ALA A 170 20.49 15.80 -4.35
N ARG A 171 19.48 14.93 -4.40
CA ARG A 171 18.14 15.26 -4.85
C ARG A 171 17.18 15.10 -3.68
N VAL A 172 16.41 16.15 -3.42
CA VAL A 172 15.34 16.16 -2.42
C VAL A 172 14.01 16.08 -3.15
N THR A 173 13.14 15.17 -2.71
CA THR A 173 11.78 15.03 -3.20
C THR A 173 10.83 15.08 -2.01
N VAL A 174 9.78 15.89 -2.10
CA VAL A 174 8.72 15.99 -1.11
C VAL A 174 7.41 15.67 -1.80
N ASP A 175 6.67 14.72 -1.25
CA ASP A 175 5.35 14.35 -1.72
C ASP A 175 4.37 14.54 -0.55
N ALA A 176 3.26 15.23 -0.80
CA ALA A 176 2.22 15.44 0.19
C ALA A 176 0.85 15.31 -0.45
N TYR A 177 -0.07 14.68 0.24
CA TYR A 177 -1.47 14.66 -0.15
C TYR A 177 -2.40 14.68 1.06
N THR A 178 -3.60 15.16 0.84
CA THR A 178 -4.72 15.03 1.76
C THR A 178 -5.96 14.62 0.96
N GLY A 179 -6.88 13.93 1.61
CA GLY A 179 -8.10 13.46 0.99
C GLY A 179 -9.18 13.17 2.02
N VAL A 180 -10.41 13.01 1.52
CA VAL A 180 -11.57 12.63 2.32
C VAL A 180 -12.02 11.22 1.92
N GLN A 181 -12.28 10.39 2.91
CA GLN A 181 -12.84 9.05 2.75
C GLN A 181 -14.30 9.09 3.17
N MET A 182 -15.15 8.40 2.46
CA MET A 182 -16.59 8.29 2.77
C MET A 182 -17.05 6.87 2.49
N VAL A 183 -18.20 6.50 3.04
CA VAL A 183 -18.89 5.27 2.68
C VAL A 183 -19.27 5.33 1.20
N ALA A 184 -18.82 4.35 0.44
CA ALA A 184 -19.10 4.29 -1.00
C ALA A 184 -20.57 3.96 -1.28
N LYS A 185 -21.18 3.12 -0.44
CA LYS A 185 -22.59 2.72 -0.54
C LYS A 185 -23.08 2.24 0.81
N TYR A 186 -24.24 2.72 1.23
CA TYR A 186 -24.99 2.15 2.34
C TYR A 186 -25.78 0.92 1.86
N ILE A 187 -26.00 -0.02 2.75
CA ILE A 187 -26.82 -1.19 2.51
C ILE A 187 -28.27 -0.82 2.81
N ASP A 188 -29.18 -1.07 1.87
CA ASP A 188 -30.60 -0.83 2.10
C ASP A 188 -31.14 -1.81 3.14
N VAL A 189 -31.56 -1.28 4.26
CA VAL A 189 -32.19 -2.02 5.37
C VAL A 189 -33.62 -1.48 5.59
N MET A 190 -34.46 -2.27 6.24
CA MET A 190 -35.83 -1.83 6.55
C MET A 190 -35.81 -0.69 7.56
N ASP A 191 -36.59 0.33 7.32
CA ASP A 191 -36.90 1.35 8.30
C ASP A 191 -37.94 0.86 9.35
N GLY A 192 -38.21 1.67 10.37
CA GLY A 192 -39.14 1.31 11.44
C GLY A 192 -40.56 1.02 10.98
N ASN A 193 -41.06 1.76 10.00
CA ASN A 193 -42.39 1.51 9.44
C ASN A 193 -42.45 0.21 8.64
N GLN A 194 -41.45 -0.04 7.79
CA GLN A 194 -41.35 -1.26 6.99
C GLN A 194 -41.21 -2.49 7.87
N LEU A 195 -40.43 -2.42 8.93
CA LEU A 195 -40.25 -3.51 9.89
C LEU A 195 -41.57 -3.81 10.64
N ARG A 196 -42.28 -2.75 11.11
CA ARG A 196 -43.62 -2.90 11.71
C ARG A 196 -44.61 -3.56 10.75
N ASP A 197 -44.65 -3.09 9.51
CA ASP A 197 -45.61 -3.58 8.53
C ASP A 197 -45.31 -5.04 8.15
N LEU A 198 -44.05 -5.43 8.07
CA LEU A 198 -43.64 -6.82 7.91
C LEU A 198 -44.07 -7.67 9.10
N ALA A 199 -43.86 -7.20 10.33
CA ALA A 199 -44.28 -7.93 11.53
C ALA A 199 -45.80 -8.17 11.57
N LYS A 200 -46.59 -7.16 11.20
CA LYS A 200 -48.07 -7.30 11.06
C LYS A 200 -48.43 -8.30 9.99
N ALA A 201 -47.81 -8.27 8.82
CA ALA A 201 -48.10 -9.16 7.69
C ALA A 201 -47.75 -10.62 7.98
N THR A 202 -46.68 -10.85 8.76
CA THR A 202 -46.21 -12.21 9.12
C THR A 202 -46.88 -12.78 10.38
N GLY A 203 -47.72 -11.98 11.06
CA GLY A 203 -48.33 -12.39 12.33
C GLY A 203 -47.35 -12.51 13.48
N TYR A 204 -46.20 -11.79 13.42
CA TYR A 204 -45.22 -11.78 14.49
C TYR A 204 -45.76 -11.03 15.71
N SER A 205 -46.25 -11.78 16.70
CA SER A 205 -46.98 -11.23 17.83
C SER A 205 -46.21 -11.05 19.12
N SER A 206 -44.93 -11.47 19.15
CA SER A 206 -44.16 -11.49 20.40
C SER A 206 -43.56 -10.14 20.81
N ALA A 207 -43.78 -9.08 20.02
CA ALA A 207 -43.22 -7.76 20.28
C ALA A 207 -44.28 -6.66 20.15
N GLU A 208 -45.03 -6.42 21.20
CA GLU A 208 -46.10 -5.42 21.22
C GLU A 208 -45.56 -4.00 20.87
N GLY A 209 -44.38 -3.64 21.35
CA GLY A 209 -43.72 -2.37 20.99
C GLY A 209 -43.42 -2.25 19.50
N LEU A 210 -43.06 -3.33 18.82
CA LEU A 210 -42.85 -3.35 17.38
C LEU A 210 -44.18 -3.10 16.62
N LEU A 211 -45.24 -3.80 16.98
CA LEU A 211 -46.52 -3.69 16.31
C LEU A 211 -47.17 -2.31 16.47
N ASN A 212 -46.92 -1.66 17.59
CA ASN A 212 -47.42 -0.32 17.94
C ASN A 212 -46.51 0.82 17.56
N TRP A 213 -45.39 0.53 16.83
CA TRP A 213 -44.47 1.59 16.41
C TRP A 213 -45.16 2.66 15.56
N ASN A 214 -44.96 3.92 15.95
CA ASN A 214 -45.51 5.10 15.29
C ASN A 214 -44.46 6.21 15.10
N GLY A 215 -43.19 5.92 15.39
CA GLY A 215 -42.06 6.87 15.34
C GLY A 215 -41.45 7.11 13.96
N GLY A 216 -42.13 6.68 12.87
CA GLY A 216 -41.65 6.92 11.51
C GLY A 216 -40.56 5.94 11.06
N ALA A 217 -39.58 6.46 10.31
CA ALA A 217 -38.47 5.66 9.80
C ALA A 217 -37.54 5.13 10.90
N GLY A 218 -37.43 5.88 12.02
CA GLY A 218 -36.52 5.57 13.12
C GLY A 218 -35.07 5.91 12.84
N THR A 219 -34.18 5.30 13.57
CA THR A 219 -32.72 5.56 13.50
C THR A 219 -32.07 4.80 12.32
N ASP A 220 -31.37 5.53 11.47
CA ASP A 220 -30.49 4.96 10.44
C ASP A 220 -29.11 4.73 11.07
N TRP A 221 -28.91 3.57 11.64
CA TRP A 221 -27.71 3.20 12.36
C TRP A 221 -26.42 3.28 11.53
N GLN A 222 -26.51 3.09 10.21
CA GLN A 222 -25.37 3.23 9.33
C GLN A 222 -24.94 4.70 9.22
N LYS A 223 -25.88 5.64 9.14
CA LYS A 223 -25.57 7.08 9.09
C LYS A 223 -25.08 7.62 10.42
N GLU A 224 -25.53 7.06 11.52
CA GLU A 224 -25.07 7.43 12.86
C GLU A 224 -23.65 6.90 13.14
N LEU A 225 -23.31 5.73 12.64
CA LEU A 225 -22.01 5.08 12.88
C LEU A 225 -20.90 5.59 11.95
N TYR A 226 -21.24 5.94 10.69
CA TYR A 226 -20.25 6.27 9.69
C TYR A 226 -20.17 7.77 9.41
N ASN A 227 -18.95 8.28 9.38
CA ASN A 227 -18.65 9.67 9.07
C ASN A 227 -17.68 9.81 7.90
N SER A 228 -17.56 11.03 7.40
CA SER A 228 -16.46 11.38 6.51
C SER A 228 -15.17 11.49 7.31
N ALA A 229 -14.12 10.88 6.81
CA ALA A 229 -12.83 10.78 7.49
C ALA A 229 -11.70 11.39 6.65
N MET A 230 -10.74 12.01 7.31
CA MET A 230 -9.59 12.60 6.65
C MET A 230 -8.44 11.61 6.54
N VAL A 231 -7.70 11.70 5.44
CA VAL A 231 -6.41 11.04 5.28
C VAL A 231 -5.38 12.07 4.82
N SER A 232 -4.23 12.11 5.48
CA SER A 232 -3.14 13.01 5.14
C SER A 232 -1.81 12.28 5.19
N LYS A 233 -0.96 12.51 4.21
CA LYS A 233 0.38 11.93 4.16
C LYS A 233 1.39 12.96 3.67
N VAL A 234 2.56 12.93 4.29
CA VAL A 234 3.75 13.67 3.85
C VAL A 234 4.91 12.70 3.78
N SER A 235 5.69 12.77 2.71
CA SER A 235 6.90 11.97 2.51
C SER A 235 8.04 12.86 2.06
N LEU A 236 9.22 12.63 2.62
CA LEU A 236 10.48 13.27 2.24
C LEU A 236 11.46 12.19 1.79
N ASN A 237 12.12 12.39 0.66
CA ASN A 237 13.18 11.52 0.18
C ASN A 237 14.40 12.35 -0.22
N VAL A 238 15.57 11.94 0.25
CA VAL A 238 16.86 12.53 -0.10
C VAL A 238 17.76 11.44 -0.65
N SER A 239 18.19 11.56 -1.89
CA SER A 239 19.05 10.57 -2.54
C SER A 239 20.18 11.21 -3.32
N GLY A 240 21.29 10.50 -3.43
CA GLY A 240 22.46 10.95 -4.18
C GLY A 240 23.58 9.93 -4.13
N GLY A 241 24.76 10.33 -4.60
CA GLY A 241 25.95 9.49 -4.51
C GLY A 241 27.17 10.13 -5.16
N ASN A 242 28.31 9.63 -4.78
CA ASN A 242 29.59 9.94 -5.37
C ASN A 242 30.11 8.77 -6.24
N LYS A 243 31.41 8.71 -6.55
CA LYS A 243 32.00 7.63 -7.36
C LYS A 243 31.96 6.25 -6.70
N THR A 244 31.94 6.21 -5.38
CA THR A 244 32.11 4.97 -4.61
C THR A 244 30.99 4.68 -3.64
N SER A 245 30.06 5.62 -3.45
CA SER A 245 28.96 5.43 -2.52
C SER A 245 27.66 6.03 -3.03
N THR A 246 26.55 5.39 -2.67
CA THR A 246 25.20 5.92 -2.90
C THR A 246 24.43 5.92 -1.59
N TYR A 247 23.49 6.83 -1.47
CA TYR A 247 22.60 6.91 -0.33
C TYR A 247 21.17 7.25 -0.75
N ASN A 248 20.22 6.74 0.00
CA ASN A 248 18.84 7.13 -0.07
C ASN A 248 18.26 7.12 1.35
N LEU A 249 17.82 8.28 1.80
CA LEU A 249 17.17 8.47 3.09
C LEU A 249 15.76 8.95 2.84
N SER A 250 14.77 8.29 3.44
CA SER A 250 13.38 8.71 3.37
C SER A 250 12.72 8.70 4.74
N GLY A 251 11.73 9.57 4.89
CA GLY A 251 10.85 9.63 6.04
C GLY A 251 9.44 9.97 5.59
N SER A 252 8.43 9.34 6.18
CA SER A 252 7.04 9.69 5.90
C SER A 252 6.18 9.64 7.16
N TYR A 253 5.14 10.45 7.15
CA TYR A 253 4.08 10.48 8.14
C TYR A 253 2.73 10.27 7.44
N LEU A 254 1.95 9.35 7.95
CA LEU A 254 0.58 9.07 7.52
C LEU A 254 -0.35 9.23 8.71
N ASN A 255 -1.38 10.04 8.57
CA ASN A 255 -2.55 10.06 9.45
C ASN A 255 -3.78 9.70 8.65
N GLN A 256 -4.53 8.71 9.10
CA GLN A 256 -5.76 8.24 8.50
C GLN A 256 -6.82 8.08 9.58
N ASP A 257 -7.81 8.95 9.60
CA ASP A 257 -9.00 8.77 10.41
C ASP A 257 -9.88 7.67 9.78
N GLY A 258 -10.60 6.93 10.59
CA GLY A 258 -11.55 5.93 10.12
C GLY A 258 -12.92 6.52 9.82
N ILE A 259 -13.64 5.92 8.87
CA ILE A 259 -15.05 6.27 8.59
C ILE A 259 -15.99 5.87 9.74
N VAL A 260 -15.57 4.94 10.58
CA VAL A 260 -16.23 4.64 11.86
C VAL A 260 -15.62 5.51 12.93
N ASN A 261 -16.47 6.15 13.74
CA ASN A 261 -16.03 7.01 14.83
C ASN A 261 -15.00 6.31 15.71
N THR A 262 -14.08 7.07 16.28
CA THR A 262 -13.02 6.59 17.19
C THR A 262 -11.93 5.73 16.56
N THR A 263 -12.08 5.28 15.32
CA THR A 263 -11.05 4.50 14.64
C THR A 263 -10.03 5.39 13.95
N GLY A 264 -8.79 4.93 13.85
CA GLY A 264 -7.75 5.70 13.19
C GLY A 264 -6.41 4.98 13.11
N TYR A 265 -5.53 5.51 12.29
CA TYR A 265 -4.19 4.99 12.10
C TYR A 265 -3.19 6.11 11.87
N GLU A 266 -2.15 6.15 12.67
CA GLU A 266 -0.99 7.01 12.49
C GLU A 266 0.25 6.15 12.28
N ALA A 267 1.11 6.54 11.34
CA ALA A 267 2.37 5.85 11.12
C ALA A 267 3.49 6.81 10.72
N TRP A 268 4.66 6.57 11.29
CA TRP A 268 5.94 7.17 10.89
C TRP A 268 6.80 6.08 10.29
N ASN A 269 7.31 6.29 9.09
CA ASN A 269 8.27 5.41 8.45
C ASN A 269 9.58 6.15 8.26
N ILE A 270 10.68 5.47 8.55
CA ILE A 270 12.04 5.96 8.32
C ILE A 270 12.79 4.87 7.59
N ARG A 271 13.48 5.21 6.50
CA ARG A 271 14.31 4.29 5.76
C ARG A 271 15.64 4.94 5.40
N ALA A 272 16.71 4.17 5.57
CA ALA A 272 18.05 4.53 5.12
C ALA A 272 18.63 3.36 4.32
N LYS A 273 19.05 3.63 3.08
CA LYS A 273 19.70 2.65 2.21
C LYS A 273 21.01 3.23 1.70
N ASN A 274 22.11 2.54 1.97
CA ASN A 274 23.44 2.95 1.57
C ASN A 274 24.13 1.81 0.82
N THR A 275 24.95 2.16 -0.16
CA THR A 275 25.82 1.22 -0.87
C THR A 275 27.20 1.82 -1.00
N PHE A 276 28.22 1.01 -0.79
CA PHE A 276 29.62 1.37 -0.90
C PHE A 276 30.32 0.40 -1.85
N SER A 277 31.18 0.94 -2.70
CA SER A 277 32.04 0.20 -3.61
C SER A 277 33.49 0.49 -3.31
N PHE A 278 34.29 -0.56 -3.17
CA PHE A 278 35.71 -0.50 -2.89
C PHE A 278 36.49 -1.29 -3.95
N PHE A 279 37.77 -1.01 -4.07
CA PHE A 279 38.71 -1.72 -4.96
C PHE A 279 38.21 -1.80 -6.40
N ASN A 280 37.83 -0.67 -7.00
CA ASN A 280 37.24 -0.62 -8.36
C ASN A 280 36.05 -1.57 -8.56
N ASN A 281 35.11 -1.54 -7.62
CA ASN A 281 33.89 -2.38 -7.58
C ASN A 281 34.12 -3.87 -7.29
N HIS A 282 35.31 -4.31 -6.90
CA HIS A 282 35.53 -5.70 -6.51
C HIS A 282 34.93 -6.08 -5.16
N LEU A 283 34.71 -5.09 -4.28
CA LEU A 283 33.96 -5.27 -3.05
C LEU A 283 32.80 -4.27 -3.04
N ARG A 284 31.58 -4.79 -2.98
CA ARG A 284 30.37 -3.99 -2.80
C ARG A 284 29.71 -4.34 -1.48
N MET A 285 29.38 -3.32 -0.71
CA MET A 285 28.70 -3.48 0.57
C MET A 285 27.46 -2.60 0.58
N GLY A 286 26.37 -3.10 1.15
CA GLY A 286 25.16 -2.31 1.27
C GLY A 286 24.46 -2.57 2.58
N THR A 287 23.73 -1.55 3.03
CA THR A 287 22.85 -1.64 4.20
C THR A 287 21.50 -1.01 3.90
N THR A 288 20.46 -1.62 4.41
CA THR A 288 19.10 -1.06 4.41
C THR A 288 18.53 -1.17 5.81
N LEU A 289 18.14 -0.04 6.39
CA LEU A 289 17.39 0.05 7.63
C LEU A 289 16.00 0.58 7.30
N MET A 290 14.98 -0.08 7.80
CA MET A 290 13.59 0.38 7.78
C MET A 290 13.04 0.32 9.20
N MET A 291 12.39 1.40 9.60
CA MET A 291 11.73 1.51 10.90
C MET A 291 10.33 2.07 10.68
N LYS A 292 9.34 1.44 11.29
CA LYS A 292 7.95 1.90 11.26
C LYS A 292 7.44 1.96 12.69
N PHE A 293 6.98 3.13 13.08
CA PHE A 293 6.29 3.35 14.34
C PHE A 293 4.83 3.60 14.01
N TYR A 294 3.91 2.93 14.68
CA TYR A 294 2.50 3.14 14.40
C TYR A 294 1.64 3.09 15.64
N LYS A 295 0.54 3.82 15.56
CA LYS A 295 -0.56 3.80 16.50
C LYS A 295 -1.83 3.48 15.72
N LYS A 296 -2.57 2.47 16.16
CA LYS A 296 -3.82 2.07 15.58
C LYS A 296 -4.90 2.06 16.64
N LYS A 297 -6.00 2.73 16.35
CA LYS A 297 -7.24 2.65 17.12
C LYS A 297 -8.18 1.69 16.43
N TYR A 298 -8.61 0.70 17.16
CA TYR A 298 -9.52 -0.33 16.68
C TYR A 298 -10.92 -0.04 17.16
N GLU A 299 -11.89 -0.51 16.40
CA GLU A 299 -13.23 -0.76 16.89
C GLU A 299 -13.42 -2.25 17.13
N ASP A 300 -14.29 -2.60 18.05
CA ASP A 300 -14.76 -3.97 18.28
C ASP A 300 -16.22 -4.16 17.79
N VAL A 301 -16.78 -3.11 17.21
CA VAL A 301 -18.15 -3.18 16.68
C VAL A 301 -18.12 -3.90 15.34
N SER A 302 -18.81 -5.01 15.27
CA SER A 302 -19.10 -5.68 14.01
C SER A 302 -19.91 -4.75 13.11
N TYR A 303 -19.51 -4.56 11.86
CA TYR A 303 -20.31 -3.82 10.85
C TYR A 303 -21.73 -4.38 10.74
N THR A 304 -21.92 -5.66 11.09
CA THR A 304 -23.25 -6.28 11.16
C THR A 304 -24.10 -5.67 12.26
N SER A 305 -23.52 -5.11 13.32
CA SER A 305 -24.30 -4.50 14.41
C SER A 305 -25.15 -3.34 13.92
N ALA A 306 -24.59 -2.46 13.08
CA ALA A 306 -25.35 -1.36 12.48
C ALA A 306 -26.40 -1.80 11.47
N LEU A 307 -26.24 -2.99 10.85
CA LEU A 307 -27.19 -3.55 9.89
C LEU A 307 -28.33 -4.31 10.58
N THR A 308 -28.08 -4.85 11.77
CA THR A 308 -29.04 -5.70 12.50
C THR A 308 -29.72 -4.96 13.65
N ALA A 309 -29.20 -3.82 14.07
CA ALA A 309 -29.86 -2.99 15.08
C ALA A 309 -31.20 -2.49 14.54
N VAL A 310 -32.26 -2.73 15.29
CA VAL A 310 -33.59 -2.28 14.87
C VAL A 310 -33.69 -0.76 14.92
N PRO A 311 -34.39 -0.13 13.96
CA PRO A 311 -34.43 1.33 13.84
C PRO A 311 -35.35 2.00 14.88
N MET A 312 -35.98 1.25 15.76
CA MET A 312 -37.06 1.70 16.66
C MET A 312 -36.55 2.22 18.02
N TRP A 313 -35.31 2.61 18.11
CA TRP A 313 -34.74 3.27 19.29
C TRP A 313 -33.68 4.28 18.87
N ASN A 314 -33.42 5.25 19.72
CA ASN A 314 -32.55 6.35 19.43
C ASN A 314 -31.11 6.06 19.89
N VAL A 315 -30.13 6.77 19.31
CA VAL A 315 -28.73 6.72 19.74
C VAL A 315 -28.61 7.18 21.20
N TYR A 316 -29.38 8.22 21.59
CA TYR A 316 -29.41 8.74 22.94
C TYR A 316 -30.84 8.69 23.50
N GLY A 317 -30.95 8.38 24.78
CA GLY A 317 -32.19 8.54 25.55
C GLY A 317 -32.53 10.01 25.78
N GLU A 318 -33.74 10.30 26.32
CA GLU A 318 -34.18 11.65 26.66
C GLU A 318 -33.33 12.30 27.75
N ASP A 319 -32.69 11.50 28.58
CA ASP A 319 -31.78 11.90 29.65
C ASP A 319 -30.35 12.15 29.20
N GLY A 320 -30.06 11.99 27.89
CA GLY A 320 -28.73 12.12 27.29
C GLY A 320 -27.82 10.91 27.52
N THR A 321 -28.29 9.85 28.15
CA THR A 321 -27.57 8.56 28.21
C THR A 321 -27.69 7.80 26.90
N TRP A 322 -26.88 6.75 26.74
CA TRP A 322 -26.99 5.87 25.56
C TRP A 322 -28.38 5.23 25.50
N GLY A 323 -29.00 5.31 24.33
CA GLY A 323 -30.26 4.65 24.08
C GLY A 323 -30.14 3.14 24.29
N VAL A 324 -31.17 2.56 24.89
CA VAL A 324 -31.24 1.12 25.21
C VAL A 324 -32.17 0.42 24.24
N ALA A 325 -31.76 -0.74 23.80
CA ALA A 325 -32.57 -1.59 22.93
C ALA A 325 -33.90 -1.92 23.61
N PRO A 326 -35.03 -1.94 22.86
CA PRO A 326 -36.31 -2.36 23.40
C PRO A 326 -36.24 -3.79 23.96
N GLU A 327 -37.01 -4.10 25.00
CA GLU A 327 -37.02 -5.43 25.68
C GLU A 327 -37.29 -6.63 24.76
N TRP A 328 -38.01 -6.39 23.66
CA TRP A 328 -38.35 -7.41 22.69
C TRP A 328 -37.25 -7.71 21.68
N THR A 329 -36.14 -6.97 21.71
CA THR A 329 -34.98 -7.20 20.85
C THR A 329 -33.71 -7.33 21.70
N ARG A 330 -32.68 -7.84 21.08
CA ARG A 330 -31.35 -7.92 21.70
C ARG A 330 -30.36 -7.12 20.82
N GLY A 331 -29.46 -6.45 21.45
CA GLY A 331 -28.37 -5.74 20.78
C GLY A 331 -27.87 -4.58 21.61
N ASP A 332 -26.64 -4.27 21.41
CA ASP A 332 -26.01 -3.10 22.00
C ASP A 332 -26.16 -1.92 21.05
N ASN A 333 -26.12 -0.72 21.60
CA ASN A 333 -26.11 0.51 20.82
C ASN A 333 -24.82 0.58 20.00
N PRO A 334 -24.86 0.48 18.65
CA PRO A 334 -23.66 0.42 17.84
C PRO A 334 -22.74 1.63 18.02
N VAL A 335 -23.33 2.81 18.16
CA VAL A 335 -22.58 4.07 18.37
C VAL A 335 -22.03 4.13 19.77
N GLY A 336 -22.85 3.85 20.76
CA GLY A 336 -22.46 3.87 22.18
C GLY A 336 -21.35 2.88 22.47
N TRP A 337 -21.41 1.68 21.88
CA TRP A 337 -20.36 0.67 22.01
C TRP A 337 -19.04 1.19 21.41
N THR A 338 -19.09 1.75 20.19
CA THR A 338 -17.91 2.27 19.51
C THR A 338 -17.23 3.40 20.29
N GLU A 339 -18.02 4.28 20.93
CA GLU A 339 -17.47 5.38 21.73
C GLU A 339 -16.99 4.93 23.12
N ALA A 340 -17.60 3.89 23.69
CA ALA A 340 -17.15 3.31 24.96
C ALA A 340 -15.88 2.46 24.81
N TYR A 341 -15.59 1.98 23.61
CA TYR A 341 -14.46 1.09 23.33
C TYR A 341 -13.23 1.88 22.93
N ASP A 342 -12.23 1.94 23.79
CA ASP A 342 -10.94 2.60 23.51
C ASP A 342 -9.80 1.57 23.50
N TYR A 343 -9.71 0.80 22.41
CA TYR A 343 -8.61 -0.11 22.20
C TYR A 343 -7.58 0.47 21.25
N GLN A 344 -6.36 0.65 21.74
CA GLN A 344 -5.26 1.21 20.99
C GLN A 344 -4.08 0.22 20.95
N ARG A 345 -3.47 0.10 19.79
CA ARG A 345 -2.25 -0.67 19.61
C ARG A 345 -1.14 0.25 19.14
N HIS A 346 -0.03 0.23 19.87
CA HIS A 346 1.23 0.85 19.44
C HIS A 346 2.16 -0.26 18.97
N GLY A 347 2.89 -0.02 17.89
CA GLY A 347 3.85 -0.99 17.38
C GLY A 347 5.08 -0.32 16.81
N ILE A 348 6.16 -1.07 16.81
CA ILE A 348 7.44 -0.72 16.20
C ILE A 348 7.87 -1.92 15.40
N ASP A 349 8.05 -1.73 14.09
CA ASP A 349 8.58 -2.73 13.19
C ASP A 349 9.95 -2.27 12.70
N ILE A 350 10.95 -3.13 12.76
CA ILE A 350 12.31 -2.85 12.34
C ILE A 350 12.78 -3.94 11.40
N LEU A 351 13.31 -3.54 10.24
CA LEU A 351 14.01 -4.41 9.32
C LEU A 351 15.40 -3.84 9.06
N LEU A 352 16.43 -4.61 9.38
CA LEU A 352 17.81 -4.28 9.09
C LEU A 352 18.39 -5.35 8.17
N ASN A 353 18.92 -4.93 7.05
CA ASN A 353 19.62 -5.78 6.09
C ASN A 353 21.02 -5.22 5.84
N GLY A 354 22.00 -6.12 5.72
CA GLY A 354 23.35 -5.83 5.28
C GLY A 354 23.88 -6.93 4.37
N TYR A 355 24.61 -6.55 3.33
CA TYR A 355 25.25 -7.50 2.43
C TYR A 355 26.67 -7.04 2.07
N ALA A 356 27.50 -8.00 1.73
CA ALA A 356 28.80 -7.80 1.12
C ALA A 356 28.92 -8.74 -0.09
N GLU A 357 29.34 -8.20 -1.22
CA GLU A 357 29.53 -8.94 -2.47
C GLU A 357 30.98 -8.73 -2.92
N VAL A 358 31.69 -9.82 -3.18
CA VAL A 358 33.08 -9.81 -3.59
C VAL A 358 33.21 -10.46 -4.96
N ASP A 359 33.71 -9.71 -5.94
CA ASP A 359 34.08 -10.25 -7.25
C ASP A 359 35.48 -10.88 -7.14
N LEU A 360 35.52 -12.20 -7.10
CA LEU A 360 36.78 -12.95 -7.08
C LEU A 360 37.44 -12.89 -8.47
N PHE A 361 38.72 -12.54 -8.50
CA PHE A 361 39.54 -12.46 -9.72
C PHE A 361 39.85 -13.83 -10.32
N LEU A 362 38.85 -14.61 -10.61
CA LEU A 362 39.06 -15.79 -11.43
C LEU A 362 39.00 -15.39 -12.91
N LYS A 363 40.06 -14.72 -13.39
CA LYS A 363 40.36 -14.75 -14.81
C LYS A 363 40.85 -16.14 -15.13
N GLY A 364 39.94 -16.99 -15.69
CA GLY A 364 40.33 -18.14 -16.43
C GLY A 364 40.89 -17.74 -17.80
#